data_3c8571d9604c9f1154ba17129d32ac6b
#
_entry.id   3c8571d9604c9f1154ba17129d32ac6b
#
_cell.length_a   1.000
_cell.length_b   1.000
_cell.length_c   1.000
_cell.angle_alpha   90.00
_cell.angle_beta   90.00
_cell.angle_gamma   90.00
#
_symmetry.space_group_name_H-M   'P 1'
#
loop_
_entity.id
_entity.type
_entity.pdbx_description
1 polymer ?
#
loop_
_entity_poly.entity_id
_entity_poly.type
_entity_poly.pdbx_seq_one_letter_code
_entity_poly.pdbx_strand_id
1 'polypeptide(L)'
;MKKAIFSLLLMTASVIGASAQGSATTAQNPQDVDVLYAKNLLAVGTEAPAFPALKKGTWTVLDFWATWCPDCRREIPTVKEMFQKYGTRAKFIGVSMDTDKQKLDNYTQANGVEWEQYSEFKKWKETQISKDYKISWLPTMYLINPEGKVVYTTVLAERMVKKLAEIFPEK
;
A
#
# COMPACT_ATOMS: atom_id res chain seq x y z
N MET A 1 21.47 11.38 -81.53
CA MET A 1 20.28 10.88 -80.86
C MET A 1 20.75 10.28 -79.49
N LYS A 2 20.70 11.07 -78.41
CA LYS A 2 21.13 10.68 -77.07
C LYS A 2 19.92 10.78 -76.16
N LYS A 3 19.39 9.65 -75.69
CA LYS A 3 18.29 9.60 -74.72
C LYS A 3 18.89 9.70 -73.33
N ALA A 4 18.56 10.77 -72.62
CA ALA A 4 18.87 10.92 -71.18
C ALA A 4 17.80 10.19 -70.35
N ILE A 5 18.25 9.27 -69.49
CA ILE A 5 17.40 8.56 -68.56
C ILE A 5 17.50 9.36 -67.23
N PHE A 6 16.38 9.95 -66.81
CA PHE A 6 16.24 10.60 -65.53
C PHE A 6 15.90 9.55 -64.46
N SER A 7 16.85 9.32 -63.57
CA SER A 7 16.64 8.38 -62.43
C SER A 7 16.00 9.20 -61.29
N LEU A 8 14.76 8.86 -60.99
CA LEU A 8 14.00 9.47 -59.90
C LEU A 8 14.31 8.74 -58.58
N LEU A 9 15.08 9.36 -57.71
CA LEU A 9 15.42 8.83 -56.41
C LEU A 9 14.24 9.12 -55.45
N LEU A 10 13.46 8.08 -55.08
CA LEU A 10 12.46 8.15 -54.03
C LEU A 10 13.16 8.11 -52.67
N MET A 11 13.19 9.22 -51.99
CA MET A 11 13.53 9.26 -50.58
C MET A 11 12.29 8.87 -49.74
N THR A 12 12.30 7.69 -49.14
CA THR A 12 11.31 7.30 -48.14
C THR A 12 11.71 7.89 -46.80
N ALA A 13 11.00 8.89 -46.34
CA ALA A 13 11.11 9.42 -44.98
C ALA A 13 10.46 8.48 -44.01
N SER A 14 11.27 7.76 -43.22
CA SER A 14 10.79 6.97 -42.10
C SER A 14 10.35 7.90 -40.96
N VAL A 15 9.04 8.00 -40.76
CA VAL A 15 8.48 8.69 -39.61
C VAL A 15 8.61 7.74 -38.41
N ILE A 16 9.59 8.04 -37.54
CA ILE A 16 9.68 7.38 -36.22
C ILE A 16 8.57 7.97 -35.36
N GLY A 17 7.48 7.23 -35.24
CA GLY A 17 6.41 7.55 -34.30
C GLY A 17 6.90 7.34 -32.87
N ALA A 18 7.22 8.43 -32.17
CA ALA A 18 7.42 8.43 -30.73
C ALA A 18 6.06 8.19 -30.08
N SER A 19 5.84 6.96 -29.61
CA SER A 19 4.70 6.64 -28.73
C SER A 19 4.93 7.33 -27.40
N ALA A 20 4.34 8.49 -27.21
CA ALA A 20 4.18 9.09 -25.90
C ALA A 20 3.23 8.18 -25.10
N GLN A 21 3.80 7.33 -24.23
CA GLN A 21 3.04 6.66 -23.19
C GLN A 21 2.57 7.74 -22.22
N GLY A 22 1.37 8.24 -22.48
CA GLY A 22 0.67 9.10 -21.56
C GLY A 22 0.40 8.30 -20.28
N SER A 23 1.07 8.70 -19.21
CA SER A 23 0.70 8.31 -17.86
C SER A 23 -0.74 8.76 -17.65
N ALA A 24 -1.68 7.83 -17.78
CA ALA A 24 -3.08 8.08 -17.48
C ALA A 24 -3.17 8.34 -15.97
N THR A 25 -3.18 9.61 -15.59
CA THR A 25 -3.61 10.05 -14.27
C THR A 25 -5.10 9.72 -14.20
N THR A 26 -5.44 8.56 -13.65
CA THR A 26 -6.82 8.18 -13.40
C THR A 26 -7.39 9.26 -12.49
N ALA A 27 -8.34 10.05 -13.01
CA ALA A 27 -9.03 11.06 -12.23
C ALA A 27 -9.65 10.37 -11.00
N GLN A 28 -9.17 10.69 -9.81
CA GLN A 28 -9.65 10.07 -8.57
C GLN A 28 -11.10 10.49 -8.38
N ASN A 29 -11.99 9.49 -8.21
CA ASN A 29 -13.39 9.76 -7.88
C ASN A 29 -13.43 10.49 -6.52
N PRO A 30 -13.98 11.72 -6.45
CA PRO A 30 -14.04 12.49 -5.19
C PRO A 30 -14.86 11.80 -4.08
N GLN A 31 -15.67 10.81 -4.40
CA GLN A 31 -16.42 9.97 -3.46
C GLN A 31 -15.68 8.70 -3.05
N ASP A 32 -14.48 8.47 -3.59
CA ASP A 32 -13.67 7.33 -3.20
C ASP A 32 -13.22 7.48 -1.75
N VAL A 33 -13.40 6.43 -0.96
CA VAL A 33 -13.10 6.43 0.48
C VAL A 33 -11.61 6.70 0.76
N ASP A 34 -10.69 6.24 -0.10
CA ASP A 34 -9.28 6.54 0.06
C ASP A 34 -9.01 8.03 -0.20
N VAL A 35 -9.71 8.66 -1.15
CA VAL A 35 -9.63 10.13 -1.38
C VAL A 35 -10.21 10.91 -0.20
N LEU A 36 -11.30 10.42 0.40
CA LEU A 36 -11.95 11.10 1.50
C LEU A 36 -11.18 11.00 2.82
N TYR A 37 -10.69 9.80 3.15
CA TYR A 37 -10.14 9.48 4.48
C TYR A 37 -8.64 9.28 4.52
N ALA A 38 -7.99 8.98 3.38
CA ALA A 38 -6.57 8.76 3.26
C ALA A 38 -5.80 9.98 2.69
N LYS A 39 -6.31 11.18 2.96
CA LYS A 39 -5.67 12.44 2.53
C LYS A 39 -4.26 12.53 3.13
N ASN A 40 -3.31 12.93 2.28
CA ASN A 40 -1.92 13.18 2.68
C ASN A 40 -1.11 11.95 3.12
N LEU A 41 -1.56 10.72 2.87
CA LEU A 41 -0.73 9.54 3.07
C LEU A 41 0.57 9.63 2.26
N LEU A 42 1.57 8.85 2.64
CA LEU A 42 2.81 8.76 1.88
C LEU A 42 2.53 8.31 0.45
N ALA A 43 3.11 9.01 -0.51
CA ALA A 43 2.95 8.68 -1.92
C ALA A 43 3.63 7.34 -2.26
N VAL A 44 3.09 6.63 -3.25
CA VAL A 44 3.72 5.45 -3.84
C VAL A 44 5.12 5.82 -4.34
N GLY A 45 6.11 4.96 -4.06
CA GLY A 45 7.53 5.19 -4.34
C GLY A 45 8.31 5.86 -3.20
N THR A 46 7.61 6.41 -2.19
CA THR A 46 8.27 7.00 -1.00
C THR A 46 8.96 5.89 -0.18
N GLU A 47 10.13 6.20 0.36
CA GLU A 47 10.78 5.35 1.36
C GLU A 47 9.90 5.28 2.62
N ALA A 48 9.59 4.07 3.06
CA ALA A 48 8.80 3.86 4.27
C ALA A 48 9.61 4.29 5.51
N PRO A 49 9.05 5.14 6.38
CA PRO A 49 9.73 5.54 7.61
C PRO A 49 10.12 4.32 8.46
N ALA A 50 11.37 4.32 8.94
CA ALA A 50 11.89 3.21 9.72
C ALA A 50 11.29 3.19 11.14
N PHE A 51 10.98 1.99 11.64
CA PHE A 51 10.64 1.73 13.03
C PHE A 51 11.07 0.30 13.42
N PRO A 52 11.13 -0.06 14.72
CA PRO A 52 11.78 -1.31 15.15
C PRO A 52 11.30 -2.59 14.50
N ALA A 53 9.99 -2.70 14.20
CA ALA A 53 9.39 -3.90 13.63
C ALA A 53 9.55 -4.00 12.10
N LEU A 54 9.75 -2.89 11.38
CA LEU A 54 9.89 -2.87 9.93
C LEU A 54 11.31 -3.29 9.53
N LYS A 55 11.41 -4.30 8.67
CA LYS A 55 12.69 -4.79 8.10
C LYS A 55 12.61 -4.80 6.58
N LYS A 56 13.67 -4.36 5.90
CA LYS A 56 13.83 -4.53 4.44
C LYS A 56 14.06 -6.01 4.07
N GLY A 57 13.87 -6.34 2.81
CA GLY A 57 14.07 -7.68 2.26
C GLY A 57 12.80 -8.52 2.17
N THR A 58 11.67 -8.03 2.67
CA THR A 58 10.39 -8.75 2.67
C THR A 58 9.25 -7.80 2.35
N TRP A 59 8.27 -8.26 1.58
CA TRP A 59 6.99 -7.57 1.45
C TRP A 59 6.36 -7.40 2.83
N THR A 60 5.85 -6.22 3.14
CA THR A 60 5.26 -5.95 4.44
C THR A 60 3.93 -5.22 4.29
N VAL A 61 2.89 -5.75 4.93
CA VAL A 61 1.61 -5.07 5.14
C VAL A 61 1.67 -4.42 6.53
N LEU A 62 1.53 -3.10 6.58
CA LEU A 62 1.30 -2.37 7.82
C LEU A 62 -0.20 -2.07 7.93
N ASP A 63 -0.80 -2.43 9.06
CA ASP A 63 -2.19 -2.13 9.40
C ASP A 63 -2.23 -1.21 10.62
N PHE A 64 -2.49 0.08 10.39
CA PHE A 64 -2.68 1.07 11.45
C PHE A 64 -4.10 0.98 11.98
N TRP A 65 -4.24 0.55 13.21
CA TRP A 65 -5.52 0.21 13.82
C TRP A 65 -5.57 0.49 15.32
N ALA A 66 -6.69 0.20 15.99
CA ALA A 66 -6.81 0.17 17.43
C ALA A 66 -7.97 -0.71 17.89
N THR A 67 -7.88 -1.25 19.11
CA THR A 67 -8.94 -2.08 19.69
C THR A 67 -10.24 -1.30 19.95
N TRP A 68 -10.14 0.00 20.19
CA TRP A 68 -11.26 0.92 20.39
C TRP A 68 -11.88 1.45 19.09
N CYS A 69 -11.29 1.17 17.91
CA CYS A 69 -11.76 1.64 16.61
C CYS A 69 -12.85 0.70 16.06
N PRO A 70 -14.11 1.12 15.91
CA PRO A 70 -15.18 0.23 15.41
C PRO A 70 -14.95 -0.27 13.99
N ASP A 71 -14.45 0.62 13.10
CA ASP A 71 -14.18 0.28 11.70
C ASP A 71 -13.07 -0.76 11.60
N CYS A 72 -11.99 -0.58 12.37
CA CYS A 72 -10.90 -1.55 12.43
C CYS A 72 -11.39 -2.93 12.87
N ARG A 73 -12.23 -2.98 13.91
CA ARG A 73 -12.79 -4.24 14.41
C ARG A 73 -13.64 -4.97 13.37
N ARG A 74 -14.37 -4.24 12.54
CA ARG A 74 -15.16 -4.83 11.44
C ARG A 74 -14.28 -5.43 10.35
N GLU A 75 -13.06 -4.92 10.15
CA GLU A 75 -12.13 -5.41 9.15
C GLU A 75 -11.25 -6.58 9.63
N ILE A 76 -11.16 -6.85 10.93
CA ILE A 76 -10.34 -7.96 11.48
C ILE A 76 -10.59 -9.31 10.77
N PRO A 77 -11.81 -9.74 10.47
CA PRO A 77 -12.02 -11.00 9.74
C PRO A 77 -11.32 -11.01 8.38
N THR A 78 -11.45 -9.94 7.60
CA THR A 78 -10.80 -9.79 6.29
C THR A 78 -9.27 -9.78 6.42
N VAL A 79 -8.72 -9.09 7.44
CA VAL A 79 -7.27 -9.06 7.69
C VAL A 79 -6.77 -10.45 8.09
N LYS A 80 -7.53 -11.23 8.85
CA LYS A 80 -7.20 -12.63 9.20
C LYS A 80 -7.12 -13.51 7.97
N GLU A 81 -8.13 -13.47 7.10
CA GLU A 81 -8.14 -14.21 5.84
C GLU A 81 -6.94 -13.82 4.96
N MET A 82 -6.66 -12.52 4.88
CA MET A 82 -5.51 -11.98 4.17
C MET A 82 -4.19 -12.50 4.76
N PHE A 83 -4.04 -12.51 6.08
CA PHE A 83 -2.87 -13.06 6.77
C PHE A 83 -2.72 -14.56 6.54
N GLN A 84 -3.78 -15.34 6.66
CA GLN A 84 -3.76 -16.78 6.38
C GLN A 84 -3.30 -17.09 4.96
N LYS A 85 -3.76 -16.29 3.99
CA LYS A 85 -3.45 -16.50 2.57
C LYS A 85 -2.04 -16.01 2.18
N TYR A 86 -1.59 -14.91 2.73
CA TYR A 86 -0.37 -14.23 2.28
C TYR A 86 0.75 -14.15 3.34
N GLY A 87 0.52 -14.55 4.58
CA GLY A 87 1.48 -14.41 5.68
C GLY A 87 2.79 -15.19 5.51
N THR A 88 2.85 -16.18 4.61
CA THR A 88 4.09 -16.87 4.22
C THR A 88 4.90 -16.11 3.15
N ARG A 89 4.29 -15.14 2.46
CA ARG A 89 4.87 -14.38 1.35
C ARG A 89 5.08 -12.89 1.69
N ALA A 90 4.34 -12.38 2.66
CA ALA A 90 4.45 -11.03 3.17
C ALA A 90 4.38 -11.02 4.69
N LYS A 91 5.20 -10.18 5.32
CA LYS A 91 5.09 -9.91 6.75
C LYS A 91 3.87 -9.02 7.02
N PHE A 92 3.16 -9.30 8.11
CA PHE A 92 2.06 -8.45 8.57
C PHE A 92 2.43 -7.84 9.92
N ILE A 93 2.23 -6.53 10.06
CA ILE A 93 2.48 -5.79 11.29
C ILE A 93 1.26 -4.92 11.58
N GLY A 94 0.56 -5.21 12.66
CA GLY A 94 -0.45 -4.33 13.22
C GLY A 94 0.23 -3.20 13.98
N VAL A 95 0.02 -1.96 13.54
CA VAL A 95 0.53 -0.78 14.23
C VAL A 95 -0.59 -0.21 15.07
N SER A 96 -0.63 -0.61 16.35
CA SER A 96 -1.74 -0.26 17.24
C SER A 96 -1.59 1.15 17.83
N MET A 97 -2.70 1.89 17.82
CA MET A 97 -2.86 3.19 18.47
C MET A 97 -3.45 3.05 19.89
N ASP A 98 -3.39 1.86 20.47
CA ASP A 98 -3.78 1.64 21.88
C ASP A 98 -2.75 2.22 22.84
N THR A 99 -3.23 2.73 23.97
CA THR A 99 -2.39 3.29 25.04
C THR A 99 -2.15 2.28 26.17
N ASP A 100 -2.81 1.13 26.13
CA ASP A 100 -2.78 0.11 27.17
C ASP A 100 -2.40 -1.24 26.55
N LYS A 101 -1.22 -1.71 26.93
CA LYS A 101 -0.68 -2.98 26.42
C LYS A 101 -1.58 -4.18 26.75
N GLN A 102 -2.11 -4.23 27.96
CA GLN A 102 -2.92 -5.37 28.38
C GLN A 102 -4.25 -5.44 27.62
N LYS A 103 -4.86 -4.27 27.33
CA LYS A 103 -6.06 -4.23 26.49
C LYS A 103 -5.77 -4.71 25.07
N LEU A 104 -4.65 -4.30 24.49
CA LEU A 104 -4.23 -4.76 23.16
C LEU A 104 -4.03 -6.29 23.18
N ASP A 105 -3.23 -6.81 24.12
CA ASP A 105 -2.92 -8.24 24.21
C ASP A 105 -4.19 -9.08 24.42
N ASN A 106 -5.08 -8.67 25.33
CA ASN A 106 -6.34 -9.36 25.58
C ASN A 106 -7.23 -9.37 24.33
N TYR A 107 -7.30 -8.24 23.60
CA TYR A 107 -8.11 -8.16 22.39
C TYR A 107 -7.54 -9.04 21.28
N THR A 108 -6.25 -8.99 21.01
CA THR A 108 -5.60 -9.78 19.98
C THR A 108 -5.73 -11.27 20.24
N GLN A 109 -5.54 -11.71 21.49
CA GLN A 109 -5.74 -13.09 21.91
C GLN A 109 -7.20 -13.54 21.71
N ALA A 110 -8.16 -12.76 22.22
CA ALA A 110 -9.58 -13.11 22.14
C ALA A 110 -10.13 -13.16 20.71
N ASN A 111 -9.55 -12.40 19.78
CA ASN A 111 -9.99 -12.32 18.39
C ASN A 111 -9.09 -13.09 17.40
N GLY A 112 -8.08 -13.82 17.90
CA GLY A 112 -7.16 -14.59 17.05
C GLY A 112 -6.39 -13.72 16.06
N VAL A 113 -5.87 -12.58 16.52
CA VAL A 113 -4.97 -11.72 15.77
C VAL A 113 -3.56 -12.24 15.94
N GLU A 114 -3.04 -12.98 14.97
CA GLU A 114 -1.82 -13.78 15.09
C GLU A 114 -0.57 -13.07 14.53
N TRP A 115 -0.75 -11.98 13.76
CA TRP A 115 0.38 -11.25 13.22
C TRP A 115 1.01 -10.31 14.24
N GLU A 116 2.27 -9.96 14.01
CA GLU A 116 3.06 -9.09 14.89
C GLU A 116 2.34 -7.78 15.19
N GLN A 117 2.38 -7.36 16.46
CA GLN A 117 1.84 -6.07 16.89
C GLN A 117 2.98 -5.15 17.34
N TYR A 118 2.89 -3.88 16.91
CA TYR A 118 3.74 -2.79 17.37
C TYR A 118 2.88 -1.67 17.93
N SER A 119 3.28 -1.08 19.04
CA SER A 119 2.66 0.12 19.59
C SER A 119 3.67 0.94 20.38
N GLU A 120 3.54 2.25 20.35
CA GLU A 120 4.25 3.17 21.25
C GLU A 120 3.50 3.37 22.57
N PHE A 121 2.31 2.84 22.71
CA PHE A 121 1.40 2.99 23.87
C PHE A 121 1.17 4.45 24.29
N LYS A 122 1.12 5.34 23.30
CA LYS A 122 0.80 6.75 23.41
C LYS A 122 -0.52 7.06 22.74
N LYS A 123 -1.11 8.20 23.06
CA LYS A 123 -2.29 8.65 22.31
C LYS A 123 -1.94 8.80 20.83
N TRP A 124 -2.85 8.38 19.95
CA TRP A 124 -2.64 8.31 18.51
C TRP A 124 -1.85 9.49 17.93
N LYS A 125 -2.32 10.74 18.16
CA LYS A 125 -1.66 11.94 17.60
C LYS A 125 -0.31 12.27 18.25
N GLU A 126 0.05 11.62 19.34
CA GLU A 126 1.31 11.79 20.05
C GLU A 126 2.37 10.79 19.58
N THR A 127 1.97 9.67 18.94
CA THR A 127 2.91 8.66 18.44
C THR A 127 3.77 9.21 17.31
N GLN A 128 5.06 8.90 17.31
CA GLN A 128 5.95 9.29 16.22
C GLN A 128 5.57 8.58 14.92
N ILE A 129 5.27 7.29 15.01
CA ILE A 129 4.93 6.50 13.84
C ILE A 129 3.68 7.02 13.11
N SER A 130 2.65 7.52 13.81
CA SER A 130 1.47 8.08 13.15
C SER A 130 1.78 9.37 12.39
N LYS A 131 2.72 10.16 12.89
CA LYS A 131 3.18 11.40 12.23
C LYS A 131 4.01 11.07 11.00
N ASP A 132 4.96 10.15 11.13
CA ASP A 132 5.86 9.74 10.05
C ASP A 132 5.09 9.12 8.86
N TYR A 133 4.09 8.28 9.16
CA TYR A 133 3.20 7.67 8.16
C TYR A 133 1.99 8.54 7.81
N LYS A 134 1.88 9.75 8.35
CA LYS A 134 0.82 10.73 8.08
C LYS A 134 -0.59 10.16 8.31
N ILE A 135 -0.77 9.37 9.36
CA ILE A 135 -2.03 8.70 9.65
C ILE A 135 -3.08 9.71 10.09
N SER A 136 -4.14 9.86 9.30
CA SER A 136 -5.29 10.75 9.55
C SER A 136 -6.60 10.02 9.81
N TRP A 137 -6.64 8.72 9.52
CA TRP A 137 -7.81 7.84 9.66
C TRP A 137 -7.39 6.44 10.11
N LEU A 138 -8.29 5.72 10.78
CA LEU A 138 -8.16 4.31 11.12
C LEU A 138 -9.39 3.53 10.63
N PRO A 139 -9.21 2.32 10.03
CA PRO A 139 -7.91 1.74 9.70
C PRO A 139 -7.21 2.44 8.53
N THR A 140 -5.89 2.32 8.45
CA THR A 140 -5.10 2.69 7.28
C THR A 140 -4.04 1.63 7.04
N MET A 141 -3.91 1.18 5.79
CA MET A 141 -2.95 0.15 5.42
C MET A 141 -1.92 0.65 4.43
N TYR A 142 -0.69 0.20 4.60
CA TYR A 142 0.41 0.39 3.67
C TYR A 142 0.95 -0.95 3.22
N LEU A 143 1.23 -1.07 1.93
CA LEU A 143 2.02 -2.17 1.39
C LEU A 143 3.42 -1.66 1.05
N ILE A 144 4.43 -2.30 1.60
CA ILE A 144 5.83 -1.93 1.46
C ILE A 144 6.55 -3.08 0.76
N ASN A 145 7.33 -2.76 -0.27
CA ASN A 145 8.10 -3.74 -1.02
C ASN A 145 9.43 -4.11 -0.30
N PRO A 146 10.15 -5.16 -0.77
CA PRO A 146 11.42 -5.57 -0.15
C PRO A 146 12.50 -4.48 -0.11
N GLU A 147 12.45 -3.51 -1.03
CA GLU A 147 13.36 -2.36 -1.05
C GLU A 147 13.03 -1.31 0.02
N GLY A 148 11.91 -1.47 0.72
CA GLY A 148 11.45 -0.55 1.77
C GLY A 148 10.64 0.63 1.24
N LYS A 149 10.06 0.53 0.04
CA LYS A 149 9.24 1.59 -0.55
C LYS A 149 7.75 1.29 -0.43
N VAL A 150 6.97 2.32 -0.20
CA VAL A 150 5.51 2.26 -0.27
C VAL A 150 5.07 1.97 -1.70
N VAL A 151 4.27 0.94 -1.92
CA VAL A 151 3.75 0.57 -3.24
C VAL A 151 2.22 0.65 -3.33
N TYR A 152 1.54 0.66 -2.19
CA TYR A 152 0.09 0.84 -2.14
C TYR A 152 -0.35 1.35 -0.77
N THR A 153 -1.44 2.12 -0.73
CA THR A 153 -2.08 2.62 0.48
C THR A 153 -3.59 2.56 0.34
N THR A 154 -4.30 2.25 1.41
CA THR A 154 -5.77 2.22 1.42
C THR A 154 -6.30 2.28 2.85
N VAL A 155 -7.57 2.68 3.00
CA VAL A 155 -8.32 2.58 4.28
C VAL A 155 -9.27 1.38 4.31
N LEU A 156 -9.21 0.49 3.30
CA LEU A 156 -10.08 -0.69 3.20
C LEU A 156 -9.26 -1.98 3.03
N ALA A 157 -9.44 -2.95 3.92
CA ALA A 157 -8.77 -4.25 3.85
C ALA A 157 -9.06 -5.00 2.54
N GLU A 158 -10.28 -4.95 2.02
CA GLU A 158 -10.64 -5.57 0.73
C GLU A 158 -9.81 -5.07 -0.45
N ARG A 159 -9.44 -3.78 -0.45
CA ARG A 159 -8.56 -3.22 -1.49
C ARG A 159 -7.14 -3.74 -1.35
N MET A 160 -6.65 -3.91 -0.11
CA MET A 160 -5.35 -4.51 0.15
C MET A 160 -5.32 -5.97 -0.30
N VAL A 161 -6.39 -6.75 -0.05
CA VAL A 161 -6.53 -8.14 -0.55
C VAL A 161 -6.39 -8.18 -2.07
N LYS A 162 -7.08 -7.30 -2.80
CA LYS A 162 -6.99 -7.21 -4.26
C LYS A 162 -5.56 -6.89 -4.72
N LYS A 163 -4.91 -5.93 -4.04
CA LYS A 163 -3.53 -5.56 -4.36
C LYS A 163 -2.54 -6.70 -4.11
N LEU A 164 -2.70 -7.45 -3.03
CA LEU A 164 -1.87 -8.62 -2.75
C LEU A 164 -2.09 -9.75 -3.78
N ALA A 165 -3.32 -9.93 -4.25
CA ALA A 165 -3.61 -10.90 -5.31
C ALA A 165 -2.94 -10.55 -6.64
N GLU A 166 -2.81 -9.26 -6.98
CA GLU A 166 -2.05 -8.81 -8.15
C GLU A 166 -0.55 -9.12 -8.03
N ILE A 167 0.03 -8.94 -6.84
CA ILE A 167 1.47 -9.15 -6.57
C ILE A 167 1.81 -10.62 -6.40
N PHE A 168 0.89 -11.37 -5.82
CA PHE A 168 1.04 -12.79 -5.51
C PHE A 168 -0.04 -13.63 -6.19
N PRO A 169 -0.07 -13.72 -7.54
CA PRO A 169 -1.07 -14.52 -8.24
C PRO A 169 -0.99 -15.97 -7.80
N GLU A 170 -2.15 -16.64 -7.80
CA GLU A 170 -2.21 -18.08 -7.67
C GLU A 170 -1.66 -18.72 -8.96
N LYS A 171 -0.87 -19.76 -8.79
CA LYS A 171 -0.32 -20.52 -9.93
C LYS A 171 -1.36 -21.51 -10.46
#